data_9e5b3aa51ea7502f3e270b361426252a
#
_entry.id   9e5b3aa51ea7502f3e270b361426252a
#
_cell.length_a   1.000
_cell.length_b   1.000
_cell.length_c   1.000
_cell.angle_alpha   90.00
_cell.angle_beta   90.00
_cell.angle_gamma   90.00
#
_symmetry.space_group_name_H-M   'P 1'
#
loop_
_entity.id
_entity.type
_entity.pdbx_description
1 polymer ?
#
loop_
_entity_poly.entity_id
_entity_poly.type
_entity_poly.pdbx_seq_one_letter_code
_entity_poly.pdbx_strand_id
1 'polypeptide(L)'
;MTDHEHYMHIALEEAERGAGEGNVAVGSILVRAERVVARGRNLVNSTSDPTAHAETVALRHAGEQLGHTDFSELTLYTTFEPCPMCCGAILASGVHTLVMGARHNLAQSRWGAYTVERLLDLTNRACQLIVITGVLTQACADVRMLEAK
;
A
#
# COMPACT_ATOMS: atom_id res chain seq x y z
N MET A 1 3.89 18.79 -10.17
CA MET A 1 3.51 17.47 -9.59
C MET A 1 3.91 16.37 -10.55
N THR A 2 4.67 15.40 -10.08
CA THR A 2 5.00 14.22 -10.89
C THR A 2 3.80 13.28 -10.98
N ASP A 3 3.83 12.31 -11.90
CA ASP A 3 2.77 11.29 -12.00
C ASP A 3 2.70 10.46 -10.72
N HIS A 4 3.84 10.12 -10.11
CA HIS A 4 3.86 9.40 -8.83
C HIS A 4 3.22 10.23 -7.72
N GLU A 5 3.47 11.52 -7.66
CA GLU A 5 2.83 12.40 -6.67
C GLU A 5 1.33 12.49 -6.90
N HIS A 6 0.89 12.58 -8.15
CA HIS A 6 -0.54 12.59 -8.49
C HIS A 6 -1.25 11.35 -7.94
N TYR A 7 -0.73 10.17 -8.20
CA TYR A 7 -1.32 8.93 -7.72
C TYR A 7 -1.20 8.77 -6.20
N MET A 8 -0.09 9.23 -5.62
CA MET A 8 0.05 9.19 -4.16
C MET A 8 -0.97 10.10 -3.48
N HIS A 9 -1.34 11.24 -4.07
CA HIS A 9 -2.42 12.08 -3.54
C HIS A 9 -3.75 11.33 -3.49
N ILE A 10 -4.04 10.49 -4.48
CA ILE A 10 -5.26 9.67 -4.48
C ILE A 10 -5.20 8.64 -3.34
N ALA A 11 -4.05 8.03 -3.12
CA ALA A 11 -3.86 7.12 -1.98
C ALA A 11 -4.03 7.86 -0.65
N LEU A 12 -3.55 9.10 -0.54
CA LEU A 12 -3.73 9.93 0.65
C LEU A 12 -5.22 10.23 0.93
N GLU A 13 -6.02 10.47 -0.10
CA GLU A 13 -7.47 10.64 0.06
C GLU A 13 -8.11 9.40 0.70
N GLU A 14 -7.70 8.21 0.28
CA GLU A 14 -8.19 6.96 0.86
C GLU A 14 -7.75 6.81 2.33
N ALA A 15 -6.52 7.21 2.66
CA ALA A 15 -6.04 7.20 4.04
C ALA A 15 -6.90 8.10 4.95
N GLU A 16 -7.20 9.30 4.50
CA GLU A 16 -8.05 10.25 5.24
C GLU A 16 -9.47 9.71 5.42
N ARG A 17 -10.04 9.10 4.39
CA ARG A 17 -11.36 8.47 4.47
C ARG A 17 -11.39 7.36 5.50
N GLY A 18 -10.38 6.50 5.49
CA GLY A 18 -10.27 5.41 6.47
C GLY A 18 -10.21 5.91 7.90
N ALA A 19 -9.40 6.95 8.17
CA ALA A 19 -9.33 7.59 9.47
C ALA A 19 -10.67 8.18 9.90
N GLY A 20 -11.37 8.82 8.98
CA GLY A 20 -12.71 9.37 9.22
C GLY A 20 -13.76 8.31 9.56
N GLU A 21 -13.53 7.07 9.18
CA GLU A 21 -14.40 5.92 9.45
C GLU A 21 -13.95 5.09 10.66
N GLY A 22 -12.92 5.55 11.38
CA GLY A 22 -12.45 4.87 12.59
C GLY A 22 -11.34 3.86 12.36
N ASN A 23 -10.68 3.89 11.20
CA ASN A 23 -9.60 2.97 10.87
C ASN A 23 -8.24 3.66 10.86
N VAL A 24 -7.18 2.87 10.85
CA VAL A 24 -5.81 3.38 10.71
C VAL A 24 -5.67 4.11 9.36
N ALA A 25 -5.02 5.27 9.37
CA ALA A 25 -4.92 6.14 8.21
C ALA A 25 -3.83 5.66 7.24
N VAL A 26 -4.15 4.65 6.45
CA VAL A 26 -3.33 4.15 5.33
C VAL A 26 -4.24 3.99 4.12
N GLY A 27 -3.78 4.44 2.96
CA GLY A 27 -4.50 4.31 1.70
C GLY A 27 -3.60 3.73 0.62
N SER A 28 -4.20 2.99 -0.30
CA SER A 28 -3.51 2.35 -1.41
C SER A 28 -4.36 2.39 -2.67
N ILE A 29 -3.70 2.48 -3.81
CA ILE A 29 -4.36 2.35 -5.11
C ILE A 29 -3.54 1.48 -6.03
N LEU A 30 -4.20 0.90 -7.03
CA LEU A 30 -3.55 0.19 -8.12
C LEU A 30 -3.84 0.91 -9.43
N VAL A 31 -2.79 1.08 -10.24
CA VAL A 31 -2.82 1.85 -11.48
C VAL A 31 -2.34 0.97 -12.63
N ARG A 32 -3.04 1.02 -13.75
CA ARG A 32 -2.65 0.39 -15.02
C ARG A 32 -2.86 1.37 -16.15
N ALA A 33 -1.82 1.58 -16.97
CA ALA A 33 -1.88 2.45 -18.14
C ALA A 33 -2.52 3.82 -17.81
N GLU A 34 -2.00 4.47 -16.76
CA GLU A 34 -2.44 5.80 -16.30
C GLU A 34 -3.89 5.85 -15.77
N ARG A 35 -4.49 4.70 -15.49
CA ARG A 35 -5.84 4.62 -14.92
C ARG A 35 -5.82 3.95 -13.55
N VAL A 36 -6.52 4.54 -12.59
CA VAL A 36 -6.76 3.91 -11.29
C VAL A 36 -7.77 2.78 -11.48
N VAL A 37 -7.33 1.54 -11.27
CA VAL A 37 -8.20 0.35 -11.43
C VAL A 37 -8.80 -0.08 -10.10
N ALA A 38 -8.18 0.27 -8.97
CA ALA A 38 -8.71 -0.06 -7.66
C ALA A 38 -8.19 0.90 -6.60
N ARG A 39 -9.00 1.13 -5.58
CA ARG A 39 -8.64 1.90 -4.39
C ARG A 39 -8.85 1.04 -3.16
N GLY A 40 -8.04 1.26 -2.14
CA GLY A 40 -8.17 0.60 -0.85
C GLY A 40 -7.81 1.52 0.29
N ARG A 41 -8.50 1.36 1.39
CA ARG A 41 -8.16 1.99 2.67
C ARG A 41 -8.25 0.94 3.75
N ASN A 42 -7.61 1.19 4.87
CA ASN A 42 -7.70 0.28 6.00
C ASN A 42 -9.17 0.17 6.45
N LEU A 43 -9.67 -1.05 6.55
CA LEU A 43 -11.04 -1.37 6.97
C LEU A 43 -11.06 -2.34 8.15
N VAL A 44 -9.95 -2.51 8.86
CA VAL A 44 -9.84 -3.48 9.97
C VAL A 44 -10.94 -3.30 10.98
N ASN A 45 -11.12 -2.09 11.47
CA ASN A 45 -12.16 -1.81 12.49
C ASN A 45 -13.57 -1.83 11.90
N SER A 46 -13.73 -1.34 10.66
CA SER A 46 -15.06 -1.28 10.01
C SER A 46 -15.62 -2.66 9.71
N THR A 47 -14.78 -3.64 9.39
CA THR A 47 -15.22 -4.96 8.95
C THR A 47 -14.86 -6.08 9.93
N SER A 48 -14.21 -5.75 11.05
CA SER A 48 -13.69 -6.73 12.02
C SER A 48 -12.82 -7.78 11.34
N ASP A 49 -12.01 -7.35 10.36
CA ASP A 49 -11.11 -8.21 9.60
C ASP A 49 -9.67 -7.74 9.82
N PRO A 50 -8.85 -8.50 10.58
CA PRO A 50 -7.48 -8.10 10.88
C PRO A 50 -6.57 -8.05 9.65
N THR A 51 -6.99 -8.63 8.52
CA THR A 51 -6.23 -8.62 7.27
C THR A 51 -6.64 -7.51 6.32
N ALA A 52 -7.67 -6.72 6.65
CA ALA A 52 -8.20 -5.67 5.77
C ALA A 52 -7.35 -4.39 5.82
N HIS A 53 -6.06 -4.52 5.55
CA HIS A 53 -5.15 -3.41 5.35
C HIS A 53 -5.45 -2.74 4.00
N ALA A 54 -5.02 -1.50 3.83
CA ALA A 54 -5.27 -0.75 2.59
C ALA A 54 -4.79 -1.50 1.36
N GLU A 55 -3.60 -2.10 1.43
CA GLU A 55 -3.00 -2.84 0.33
C GLU A 55 -3.81 -4.09 -0.03
N THR A 56 -4.19 -4.90 0.96
CA THR A 56 -4.99 -6.11 0.72
C THR A 56 -6.39 -5.78 0.21
N VAL A 57 -6.98 -4.71 0.71
CA VAL A 57 -8.29 -4.22 0.23
C VAL A 57 -8.18 -3.78 -1.23
N ALA A 58 -7.13 -3.02 -1.59
CA ALA A 58 -6.91 -2.59 -2.97
C ALA A 58 -6.69 -3.78 -3.91
N LEU A 59 -5.89 -4.76 -3.50
CA LEU A 59 -5.64 -5.98 -4.30
C LEU A 59 -6.95 -6.76 -4.53
N ARG A 60 -7.77 -6.89 -3.50
CA ARG A 60 -9.08 -7.57 -3.61
C ARG A 60 -9.99 -6.86 -4.59
N HIS A 61 -10.09 -5.54 -4.48
CA HIS A 61 -10.91 -4.73 -5.40
C HIS A 61 -10.39 -4.82 -6.84
N ALA A 62 -9.07 -4.86 -7.03
CA ALA A 62 -8.49 -5.02 -8.37
C ALA A 62 -8.88 -6.37 -8.98
N GLY A 63 -8.84 -7.44 -8.21
CA GLY A 63 -9.28 -8.77 -8.68
C GLY A 63 -10.75 -8.78 -9.10
N GLU A 64 -11.60 -8.16 -8.30
CA GLU A 64 -13.03 -8.01 -8.62
C GLU A 64 -13.22 -7.19 -9.89
N GLN A 65 -12.51 -6.08 -10.02
CA GLN A 65 -12.64 -5.17 -11.17
C GLN A 65 -12.10 -5.78 -12.47
N LEU A 66 -10.97 -6.49 -12.40
CA LEU A 66 -10.29 -7.02 -13.57
C LEU A 66 -10.76 -8.43 -13.94
N GLY A 67 -11.30 -9.18 -12.99
CA GLY A 67 -11.75 -10.56 -13.22
C GLY A 67 -10.63 -11.57 -13.36
N HIS A 68 -9.42 -11.26 -12.92
CA HIS A 68 -8.26 -12.17 -12.92
C HIS A 68 -7.28 -11.80 -11.80
N THR A 69 -6.28 -12.65 -11.59
CA THR A 69 -5.34 -12.55 -10.47
C THR A 69 -3.91 -12.24 -10.89
N ASP A 70 -3.65 -12.01 -12.16
CA ASP A 70 -2.33 -11.60 -12.65
C ASP A 70 -2.26 -10.08 -12.70
N PHE A 71 -1.50 -9.48 -11.77
CA PHE A 71 -1.37 -8.03 -11.65
C PHE A 71 -0.02 -7.52 -12.14
N SER A 72 0.64 -8.26 -13.03
CA SER A 72 1.98 -7.92 -13.53
C SER A 72 2.05 -6.59 -14.29
N GLU A 73 0.93 -6.08 -14.76
CA GLU A 73 0.86 -4.77 -15.44
C GLU A 73 0.53 -3.62 -14.49
N LEU A 74 0.35 -3.89 -13.18
CA LEU A 74 -0.10 -2.89 -12.22
C LEU A 74 1.05 -2.29 -11.43
N THR A 75 0.87 -1.02 -11.06
CA THR A 75 1.68 -0.32 -10.07
C THR A 75 0.82 -0.09 -8.83
N LEU A 76 1.33 -0.44 -7.65
CA LEU A 76 0.67 -0.20 -6.38
C LEU A 76 1.30 1.00 -5.70
N TYR A 77 0.47 1.98 -5.36
CA TYR A 77 0.84 3.14 -4.54
C TYR A 77 0.29 2.94 -3.15
N THR A 78 1.11 3.12 -2.14
CA THR A 78 0.65 3.04 -0.75
C THR A 78 1.28 4.16 0.08
N THR A 79 0.50 4.75 0.97
CA THR A 79 0.95 5.88 1.79
C THR A 79 1.93 5.46 2.87
N PHE A 80 1.93 4.19 3.26
CA PHE A 80 2.83 3.66 4.29
C PHE A 80 3.42 2.33 3.84
N GLU A 81 4.67 2.08 4.21
CA GLU A 81 5.38 0.84 3.84
C GLU A 81 4.53 -0.39 4.19
N PRO A 82 4.28 -1.30 3.21
CA PRO A 82 3.51 -2.51 3.49
C PRO A 82 4.14 -3.33 4.61
N CYS A 83 3.31 -3.84 5.52
CA CYS A 83 3.73 -4.80 6.53
C CYS A 83 4.11 -6.14 5.88
N PRO A 84 4.71 -7.10 6.62
CA PRO A 84 5.08 -8.40 6.04
C PRO A 84 3.91 -9.13 5.35
N MET A 85 2.72 -9.08 5.92
CA MET A 85 1.52 -9.69 5.32
C MET A 85 1.20 -9.07 3.96
N CYS A 86 1.15 -7.73 3.90
CA CYS A 86 0.83 -7.02 2.67
C CYS A 86 1.93 -7.14 1.63
N CYS A 87 3.20 -7.12 2.04
CA CYS A 87 4.33 -7.34 1.14
C CYS A 87 4.24 -8.72 0.49
N GLY A 88 3.92 -9.76 1.28
CA GLY A 88 3.69 -11.10 0.76
C GLY A 88 2.52 -11.16 -0.23
N ALA A 89 1.43 -10.46 0.07
CA ALA A 89 0.28 -10.38 -0.83
C ALA A 89 0.63 -9.68 -2.15
N ILE A 90 1.41 -8.60 -2.08
CA ILE A 90 1.90 -7.89 -3.27
C ILE A 90 2.76 -8.81 -4.14
N LEU A 91 3.67 -9.56 -3.54
CA LEU A 91 4.49 -10.55 -4.26
C LEU A 91 3.64 -11.64 -4.89
N ALA A 92 2.66 -12.16 -4.15
CA ALA A 92 1.75 -13.21 -4.65
C ALA A 92 0.90 -12.72 -5.82
N SER A 93 0.56 -11.44 -5.86
CA SER A 93 -0.26 -10.85 -6.94
C SER A 93 0.53 -10.62 -8.23
N GLY A 94 1.86 -10.59 -8.15
CA GLY A 94 2.71 -10.29 -9.30
C GLY A 94 2.79 -8.81 -9.69
N VAL A 95 2.31 -7.90 -8.83
CA VAL A 95 2.44 -6.44 -9.06
C VAL A 95 3.86 -6.10 -9.48
N HIS A 96 4.00 -5.29 -10.52
CA HIS A 96 5.29 -4.96 -11.12
C HIS A 96 6.07 -3.92 -10.33
N THR A 97 5.39 -2.88 -9.84
CA THR A 97 6.03 -1.74 -9.19
C THR A 97 5.28 -1.36 -7.92
N LEU A 98 6.03 -1.15 -6.84
CA LEU A 98 5.52 -0.64 -5.56
C LEU A 98 6.09 0.75 -5.33
N VAL A 99 5.22 1.73 -5.13
CA VAL A 99 5.59 3.10 -4.79
C VAL A 99 5.13 3.39 -3.37
N MET A 100 6.06 3.71 -2.49
CA MET A 100 5.80 3.96 -1.07
C MET A 100 6.00 5.42 -0.70
N GLY A 101 5.16 5.93 0.18
CA GLY A 101 5.31 7.24 0.79
C GLY A 101 6.18 7.19 2.06
N ALA A 102 5.55 6.99 3.22
CA ALA A 102 6.25 6.87 4.49
C ALA A 102 6.72 5.44 4.74
N ARG A 103 7.72 5.28 5.59
CA ARG A 103 8.31 3.98 5.91
C ARG A 103 8.29 3.72 7.41
N HIS A 104 8.45 2.45 7.78
CA HIS A 104 8.60 2.06 9.18
C HIS A 104 9.83 2.71 9.80
N ASN A 105 9.67 3.22 11.01
CA ASN A 105 10.80 3.58 11.85
C ASN A 105 11.32 2.29 12.50
N LEU A 106 12.48 1.80 12.07
CA LEU A 106 13.02 0.52 12.53
C LEU A 106 13.23 0.46 14.05
N ALA A 107 13.51 1.61 14.70
CA ALA A 107 13.70 1.66 16.14
C ALA A 107 12.39 1.41 16.92
N GLN A 108 11.25 1.61 16.29
CA GLN A 108 9.91 1.53 16.91
C GLN A 108 8.97 0.58 16.19
N SER A 109 9.46 -0.17 15.19
CA SER A 109 8.63 -1.05 14.38
C SER A 109 8.19 -2.28 15.17
N ARG A 110 6.90 -2.60 15.09
CA ARG A 110 6.35 -3.85 15.61
C ARG A 110 6.83 -5.09 14.83
N TRP A 111 7.48 -4.88 13.71
CA TRP A 111 7.95 -5.94 12.80
C TRP A 111 9.47 -6.14 12.89
N GLY A 112 10.10 -5.68 13.94
CA GLY A 112 11.55 -5.84 14.15
C GLY A 112 12.35 -5.17 13.04
N ALA A 113 13.29 -5.90 12.47
CA ALA A 113 14.18 -5.39 11.42
C ALA A 113 13.59 -5.53 10.00
N TYR A 114 12.31 -5.87 9.88
CA TYR A 114 11.66 -6.02 8.58
C TYR A 114 11.68 -4.71 7.79
N THR A 115 12.01 -4.82 6.50
CA THR A 115 11.73 -3.84 5.46
C THR A 115 11.23 -4.59 4.23
N VAL A 116 10.57 -3.89 3.30
CA VAL A 116 10.18 -4.48 2.01
C VAL A 116 11.39 -5.13 1.34
N GLU A 117 12.51 -4.41 1.27
CA GLU A 117 13.73 -4.89 0.62
C GLU A 117 14.27 -6.17 1.26
N ARG A 118 14.21 -6.27 2.61
CA ARG A 118 14.66 -7.48 3.31
C ARG A 118 13.79 -8.68 3.00
N LEU A 119 12.49 -8.50 2.89
CA LEU A 119 11.59 -9.61 2.51
C LEU A 119 11.86 -10.06 1.08
N LEU A 120 12.11 -9.11 0.17
CA LEU A 120 12.48 -9.45 -1.21
C LEU A 120 13.75 -10.29 -1.25
N ASP A 121 14.77 -9.91 -0.48
CA ASP A 121 16.02 -10.66 -0.40
C ASP A 121 15.83 -12.05 0.19
N LEU A 122 15.10 -12.16 1.30
CA LEU A 122 14.81 -13.44 1.96
C LEU A 122 14.05 -14.42 1.06
N THR A 123 13.24 -13.90 0.17
CA THR A 123 12.42 -14.72 -0.73
C THR A 123 13.01 -14.87 -2.13
N ASN A 124 14.23 -14.34 -2.36
CA ASN A 124 14.90 -14.33 -3.66
C ASN A 124 14.06 -13.65 -4.75
N ARG A 125 13.35 -12.57 -4.39
CA ARG A 125 12.43 -11.86 -5.29
C ARG A 125 12.82 -10.41 -5.55
N ALA A 126 14.07 -10.04 -5.28
CA ALA A 126 14.54 -8.67 -5.48
C ALA A 126 14.39 -8.20 -6.93
N CYS A 127 14.40 -9.11 -7.90
CA CYS A 127 14.20 -8.78 -9.32
C CYS A 127 12.74 -8.79 -9.76
N GLN A 128 11.81 -9.21 -8.91
CA GLN A 128 10.39 -9.31 -9.26
C GLN A 128 9.65 -7.97 -9.10
N LEU A 129 10.03 -7.17 -8.12
CA LEU A 129 9.30 -5.97 -7.74
C LEU A 129 10.22 -4.75 -7.82
N ILE A 130 9.85 -3.77 -8.62
CA ILE A 130 10.50 -2.46 -8.62
C ILE A 130 9.96 -1.68 -7.42
N VAL A 131 10.86 -1.20 -6.56
CA VAL A 131 10.49 -0.44 -5.35
C VAL A 131 10.92 1.01 -5.53
N ILE A 132 9.95 1.92 -5.47
CA ILE A 132 10.17 3.37 -5.54
C ILE A 132 9.76 3.98 -4.21
N THR A 133 10.64 4.78 -3.63
CA THR A 133 10.45 5.41 -2.33
C THR A 133 10.52 6.93 -2.43
N GLY A 134 10.18 7.62 -1.35
CA GLY A 134 10.38 9.06 -1.25
C GLY A 134 9.31 9.92 -1.92
N VAL A 135 8.17 9.34 -2.27
CA VAL A 135 7.06 10.07 -2.90
C VAL A 135 6.13 10.62 -1.83
N LEU A 136 6.11 11.94 -1.65
CA LEU A 136 5.30 12.65 -0.65
C LEU A 136 5.48 12.07 0.76
N THR A 137 6.72 11.74 1.12
CA THR A 137 7.04 11.06 2.38
C THR A 137 6.49 11.79 3.60
N GLN A 138 6.64 13.10 3.67
CA GLN A 138 6.18 13.86 4.83
C GLN A 138 4.65 13.89 4.93
N ALA A 139 3.96 14.14 3.83
CA ALA A 139 2.49 14.11 3.82
C ALA A 139 1.95 12.72 4.21
N CYS A 140 2.60 11.67 3.75
CA CYS A 140 2.24 10.28 4.10
C CYS A 140 2.52 9.97 5.57
N ALA A 141 3.62 10.46 6.12
CA ALA A 141 3.92 10.34 7.55
C ALA A 141 2.89 11.09 8.39
N ASP A 142 2.53 12.31 7.97
CA ASP A 142 1.57 13.15 8.70
C ASP A 142 0.19 12.48 8.72
N VAL A 143 -0.30 11.97 7.60
CA VAL A 143 -1.62 11.32 7.55
C VAL A 143 -1.63 10.06 8.42
N ARG A 144 -0.53 9.31 8.46
CA ARG A 144 -0.42 8.08 9.26
C ARG A 144 -0.61 8.36 10.75
N MET A 145 -0.32 9.58 11.20
CA MET A 145 -0.47 9.98 12.59
C MET A 145 -1.90 10.41 12.95
N LEU A 146 -2.83 10.45 11.99
CA LEU A 146 -4.24 10.74 12.29
C LEU A 146 -4.82 9.65 13.19
N GLU A 147 -5.54 10.08 14.24
CA GLU A 147 -6.24 9.14 15.10
C GLU A 147 -7.48 8.62 14.40
N ALA A 148 -7.76 7.33 14.57
CA ALA A 148 -8.99 6.72 14.13
C ALA A 148 -10.17 7.31 14.92
N LYS A 149 -11.21 7.74 14.22
CA LYS A 149 -12.39 8.38 14.83
C LYS A 149 -13.47 7.38 15.18
#